data_a7fc1e68c594b5e31f559d18c12e6543
#
_entry.id   a7fc1e68c594b5e31f559d18c12e6543
#
_cell.length_a   1.000
_cell.length_b   1.000
_cell.length_c   1.000
_cell.angle_alpha   90.00
_cell.angle_beta   90.00
_cell.angle_gamma   90.00
#
_symmetry.space_group_name_H-M   'P 1'
#
loop_
_entity.id
_entity.type
_entity.pdbx_description
1 polymer ?
#
loop_
_entity_poly.entity_id
_entity_poly.type
_entity_poly.pdbx_seq_one_letter_code
_entity_poly.pdbx_strand_id
1 'polypeptide(L)'
;MDLHHLEYIVEIAKEENISKAAERLHISQPTLSIYLTKLEKTMGISLFRRKNNVLNITKEGKKYVDACSRILQIRDQLYAELYQHNQETLNIGVLSSSAPVFNHILQEFK
;
A
#
# COMPACT_ATOMS: atom_id res chain seq x y z
N MET A 1 -1.46 7.21 12.18
CA MET A 1 -0.99 6.19 11.23
C MET A 1 -0.85 6.80 9.85
N ASP A 2 0.31 6.66 9.26
CA ASP A 2 0.56 7.17 7.93
C ASP A 2 0.14 6.13 6.90
N LEU A 3 -0.65 6.53 5.91
CA LEU A 3 -1.12 5.61 4.88
C LEU A 3 0.02 5.05 4.04
N HIS A 4 1.11 5.76 3.89
CA HIS A 4 2.28 5.23 3.20
C HIS A 4 2.82 3.98 3.89
N HIS A 5 2.73 3.93 5.19
CA HIS A 5 3.21 2.77 5.93
C HIS A 5 2.35 1.54 5.67
N LEU A 6 1.07 1.73 5.38
CA LEU A 6 0.21 0.62 5.00
C LEU A 6 0.66 0.03 3.65
N GLU A 7 1.11 0.89 2.75
CA GLU A 7 1.64 0.43 1.48
C GLU A 7 2.89 -0.41 1.65
N TYR A 8 3.73 -0.07 2.62
CA TYR A 8 4.92 -0.85 2.92
C TYR A 8 4.57 -2.30 3.25
N ILE A 9 3.61 -2.48 4.15
CA ILE A 9 3.23 -3.82 4.59
C ILE A 9 2.58 -4.63 3.47
N VAL A 10 1.72 -3.99 2.70
CA VAL A 10 1.08 -4.66 1.57
C VAL A 10 2.12 -5.10 0.53
N GLU A 11 3.10 -4.25 0.27
CA GLU A 11 4.13 -4.58 -0.70
C GLU A 11 5.02 -5.73 -0.21
N ILE A 12 5.36 -5.74 1.07
CA ILE A 12 6.14 -6.83 1.66
C ILE A 12 5.38 -8.16 1.49
N ALA A 13 4.09 -8.15 1.75
CA ALA A 13 3.26 -9.35 1.61
C ALA A 13 3.21 -9.82 0.17
N LYS A 14 3.13 -8.88 -0.76
CA LYS A 14 3.03 -9.19 -2.18
C LYS A 14 4.32 -9.77 -2.73
N GLU A 15 5.46 -9.19 -2.37
CA GLU A 15 6.75 -9.63 -2.89
C GLU A 15 7.34 -10.81 -2.15
N GLU A 16 6.94 -11.01 -0.92
CA GLU A 16 7.49 -12.07 -0.06
C GLU A 16 9.01 -12.01 0.09
N ASN A 17 9.55 -10.83 -0.11
CA ASN A 17 10.98 -10.58 -0.10
C ASN A 17 11.20 -9.12 0.25
N ILE A 18 11.96 -8.87 1.32
CA ILE A 18 12.12 -7.51 1.83
C ILE A 18 12.91 -6.63 0.84
N SER A 19 13.91 -7.21 0.18
CA SER A 19 14.72 -6.46 -0.78
C SER A 19 13.91 -6.05 -1.99
N LYS A 20 13.10 -6.95 -2.52
CA LYS A 20 12.26 -6.65 -3.67
C LYS A 20 11.18 -5.64 -3.31
N ALA A 21 10.60 -5.78 -2.11
CA ALA A 21 9.59 -4.83 -1.66
C ALA A 21 10.20 -3.43 -1.53
N ALA A 22 11.39 -3.33 -0.96
CA ALA A 22 12.07 -2.04 -0.81
C ALA A 22 12.34 -1.42 -2.18
N GLU A 23 12.77 -2.24 -3.13
CA GLU A 23 13.01 -1.77 -4.49
C GLU A 23 11.74 -1.21 -5.12
N ARG A 24 10.64 -1.93 -4.98
CA ARG A 24 9.34 -1.47 -5.50
C ARG A 24 8.88 -0.19 -4.85
N LEU A 25 9.18 -0.02 -3.58
CA LEU A 25 8.78 1.15 -2.81
C LEU A 25 9.76 2.31 -2.96
N HIS A 26 10.88 2.10 -3.66
CA HIS A 26 11.91 3.11 -3.86
C HIS A 26 12.51 3.59 -2.54
N ILE A 27 12.71 2.67 -1.61
CA ILE A 27 13.37 2.93 -0.35
C ILE A 27 14.47 1.90 -0.14
N SER A 28 15.37 2.17 0.79
CA SER A 28 16.46 1.23 1.06
C SER A 28 15.93 0.02 1.81
N GLN A 29 16.57 -1.12 1.61
CA GLN A 29 16.19 -2.35 2.30
C GLN A 29 16.32 -2.21 3.82
N PRO A 30 17.41 -1.62 4.36
CA PRO A 30 17.49 -1.42 5.80
C PRO A 30 16.35 -0.57 6.36
N THR A 31 15.92 0.47 5.63
CA THR A 31 14.81 1.30 6.06
C THR A 31 13.54 0.49 6.20
N LEU A 32 13.24 -0.34 5.21
CA LEU A 32 12.04 -1.16 5.23
C LEU A 32 12.12 -2.22 6.33
N SER A 33 13.28 -2.83 6.48
CA SER A 33 13.50 -3.85 7.49
C SER A 33 13.33 -3.29 8.90
N ILE A 34 13.88 -2.11 9.14
CA ILE A 34 13.75 -1.44 10.44
C ILE A 34 12.29 -1.09 10.70
N TYR A 35 11.60 -0.59 9.68
CA TYR A 35 10.19 -0.27 9.82
C TYR A 35 9.36 -1.50 10.23
N LEU A 36 9.57 -2.61 9.54
CA LEU A 36 8.84 -3.84 9.84
C LEU A 36 9.12 -4.33 11.26
N THR A 37 10.40 -4.34 11.64
CA THR A 37 10.80 -4.79 12.98
C THR A 37 10.17 -3.93 14.06
N LYS A 38 10.18 -2.61 13.86
CA LYS A 38 9.58 -1.67 14.80
C LYS A 38 8.09 -1.87 14.93
N LEU A 39 7.42 -2.05 13.80
CA LEU A 39 5.98 -2.27 13.79
C LEU A 39 5.61 -3.53 14.54
N GLU A 40 6.28 -4.63 14.26
CA GLU A 40 6.01 -5.89 14.92
C GLU A 40 6.28 -5.80 16.43
N LYS A 41 7.35 -5.10 16.78
CA LYS A 41 7.69 -4.92 18.20
C LYS A 41 6.63 -4.10 18.92
N THR A 42 6.18 -3.03 18.30
CA THR A 42 5.14 -2.15 18.88
C THR A 42 3.84 -2.91 19.10
N MET A 43 3.47 -3.75 18.16
CA MET A 43 2.24 -4.51 18.25
C MET A 43 2.36 -5.78 19.11
N GLY A 44 3.61 -6.23 19.31
CA GLY A 44 3.84 -7.46 20.07
C GLY A 44 3.47 -8.71 19.30
N ILE A 45 3.36 -8.65 17.99
CA ILE A 45 3.02 -9.79 17.16
C ILE A 45 3.93 -9.82 15.93
N SER A 46 4.13 -11.02 15.40
CA SER A 46 4.88 -11.19 14.16
C SER A 46 3.93 -11.20 12.98
N LEU A 47 4.18 -10.34 12.02
CA LEU A 47 3.40 -10.31 10.79
C LEU A 47 3.97 -11.24 9.73
N PHE A 48 5.29 -11.41 9.76
CA PHE A 48 6.00 -12.27 8.82
C PHE A 48 7.03 -13.11 9.55
N ARG A 49 7.26 -14.31 9.04
CA ARG A 49 8.34 -15.17 9.50
C ARG A 49 9.40 -15.23 8.41
N ARG A 50 10.65 -15.03 8.81
CA ARG A 50 11.77 -15.06 7.89
C ARG A 50 12.36 -16.46 7.85
N LYS A 51 12.51 -16.99 6.65
CA LYS A 51 13.16 -18.28 6.45
C LYS A 51 13.88 -18.25 5.12
N ASN A 52 15.22 -18.35 5.17
CA ASN A 52 16.05 -18.39 3.96
C ASN A 52 15.74 -17.24 2.99
N ASN A 53 15.69 -16.02 3.51
CA ASN A 53 15.43 -14.80 2.75
C ASN A 53 14.01 -14.72 2.17
N VAL A 54 13.14 -15.64 2.54
CA VAL A 54 11.75 -15.61 2.15
C VAL A 54 10.93 -15.20 3.36
N LEU A 55 9.98 -14.30 3.13
CA LEU A 55 9.06 -13.85 4.17
C LEU A 55 7.74 -14.56 4.00
N ASN A 56 7.37 -15.35 5.00
CA ASN A 56 6.07 -16.02 5.01
C ASN A 56 5.13 -15.27 5.93
N ILE A 57 3.96 -14.93 5.43
CA ILE A 57 2.98 -14.19 6.21
C ILE A 57 2.39 -15.09 7.30
N THR A 58 2.28 -14.53 8.50
CA THR A 58 1.63 -15.24 9.61
C THR A 58 0.12 -15.08 9.51
N LYS A 59 -0.60 -15.80 10.36
CA LYS A 59 -2.05 -15.66 10.45
C LYS A 59 -2.43 -14.22 10.82
N GLU A 60 -1.73 -13.68 11.80
CA GLU A 60 -1.94 -12.28 12.22
C GLU A 60 -1.57 -11.31 11.12
N GLY A 61 -0.46 -11.61 10.42
CA GLY A 61 -0.03 -10.79 9.29
C GLY A 61 -1.06 -10.72 8.20
N LYS A 62 -1.71 -11.85 7.90
CA LYS A 62 -2.73 -11.88 6.87
C LYS A 62 -3.91 -10.98 7.25
N LYS A 63 -4.34 -11.03 8.48
CA LYS A 63 -5.41 -10.15 8.96
C LYS A 63 -5.01 -8.69 8.84
N TYR A 64 -3.78 -8.39 9.20
CA TYR A 64 -3.27 -7.03 9.14
C TYR A 64 -3.20 -6.53 7.70
N VAL A 65 -2.65 -7.35 6.81
CA VAL A 65 -2.52 -6.99 5.39
C VAL A 65 -3.88 -6.81 4.73
N ASP A 66 -4.84 -7.69 5.04
CA ASP A 66 -6.18 -7.56 4.49
C ASP A 66 -6.82 -6.24 4.91
N ALA A 67 -6.65 -5.86 6.18
CA ALA A 67 -7.18 -4.59 6.67
C ALA A 67 -6.48 -3.42 5.99
N CYS A 68 -5.16 -3.47 5.86
CA CYS A 68 -4.41 -2.42 5.17
C CYS A 68 -4.87 -2.25 3.73
N SER A 69 -5.09 -3.37 3.05
CA SER A 69 -5.54 -3.33 1.65
C SER A 69 -6.90 -2.66 1.53
N ARG A 70 -7.81 -2.96 2.46
CA ARG A 70 -9.13 -2.33 2.46
C ARG A 70 -9.05 -0.84 2.72
N ILE A 71 -8.20 -0.43 3.65
CA ILE A 71 -8.03 0.99 3.94
C ILE A 71 -7.49 1.72 2.71
N LEU A 72 -6.51 1.13 2.04
CA LEU A 72 -5.94 1.72 0.84
C LEU A 72 -6.97 1.79 -0.29
N GLN A 73 -7.83 0.79 -0.42
CA GLN A 73 -8.91 0.82 -1.39
C GLN A 73 -9.89 1.96 -1.12
N ILE A 74 -10.23 2.16 0.13
CA ILE A 74 -11.13 3.25 0.52
C ILE A 74 -10.51 4.60 0.15
N ARG A 75 -9.23 4.77 0.44
CA ARG A 75 -8.52 5.98 0.05
C ARG A 75 -8.58 6.20 -1.46
N ASP A 76 -8.31 5.13 -2.22
CA ASP A 76 -8.30 5.22 -3.67
C ASP A 76 -9.68 5.58 -4.22
N GLN A 77 -10.73 5.00 -3.65
CA GLN A 77 -12.09 5.31 -4.05
C GLN A 77 -12.43 6.76 -3.76
N LEU A 78 -12.01 7.26 -2.61
CA LEU A 78 -12.23 8.65 -2.25
C LEU A 78 -11.57 9.58 -3.26
N TYR A 79 -10.31 9.33 -3.60
CA TYR A 79 -9.61 10.14 -4.58
C TYR A 79 -10.27 10.05 -5.94
N ALA A 80 -10.76 8.87 -6.32
CA ALA A 80 -11.44 8.70 -7.58
C ALA A 80 -12.70 9.58 -7.66
N GLU A 81 -13.48 9.56 -6.61
CA GLU A 81 -14.70 10.36 -6.56
C GLU A 81 -14.41 11.85 -6.60
N LEU A 82 -13.41 12.28 -5.82
CA LEU A 82 -13.06 13.68 -5.76
C LEU A 82 -12.47 14.17 -7.08
N TYR A 83 -11.64 13.37 -7.70
CA TYR A 83 -11.03 13.73 -8.98
C TYR A 83 -12.08 13.82 -10.09
N GLN A 84 -12.98 12.85 -10.15
CA GLN A 84 -14.07 12.89 -11.12
C GLN A 84 -14.96 14.10 -10.92
N HIS A 85 -15.28 14.39 -9.67
CA HIS A 85 -16.12 15.54 -9.36
C HIS A 85 -15.43 16.82 -9.80
N ASN A 86 -14.16 16.96 -9.55
CA ASN A 86 -13.39 18.13 -9.98
C ASN A 86 -13.36 18.26 -11.48
N GLN A 87 -13.20 17.14 -12.18
CA GLN A 87 -13.19 17.12 -13.64
C GLN A 87 -14.53 17.59 -14.19
N GLU A 88 -15.61 17.11 -13.62
CA GLU A 88 -16.95 17.53 -14.02
C GLU A 88 -17.18 19.01 -13.80
N THR A 89 -16.68 19.52 -12.69
CA THR A 89 -16.84 20.93 -12.34
C THR A 89 -16.02 21.83 -13.25
N LEU A 90 -14.80 21.41 -13.57
CA LEU A 90 -13.86 22.25 -14.32
C LEU A 90 -13.99 22.10 -15.83
N ASN A 91 -14.36 20.92 -16.30
CA ASN A 91 -14.37 20.61 -17.73
C ASN A 91 -15.56 19.76 -18.08
N ILE A 92 -16.70 20.39 -18.12
CA ILE A 92 -17.96 19.68 -18.30
C ILE A 92 -18.00 18.79 -19.53
N GLY A 93 -17.34 19.14 -20.59
CA GLY A 93 -17.42 18.37 -21.82
C GLY A 93 -16.39 17.27 -21.97
N VAL A 94 -15.49 17.11 -21.03
CA VAL A 94 -14.31 16.25 -21.24
C VAL A 94 -14.14 15.21 -20.16
N LEU A 95 -15.00 15.13 -19.24
CA LEU A 95 -14.80 14.32 -18.05
C LEU A 95 -14.74 12.82 -18.30
N SER A 96 -15.36 12.36 -19.36
CA SER A 96 -15.51 10.93 -19.58
C SER A 96 -14.18 10.21 -19.79
N SER A 97 -13.15 10.89 -20.20
CA SER A 97 -11.87 10.27 -20.49
C SER A 97 -10.99 10.13 -19.26
N SER A 98 -11.39 10.68 -18.16
CA SER A 98 -10.52 10.74 -16.98
C SER A 98 -10.49 9.47 -16.16
N ALA A 99 -11.51 8.64 -16.20
CA ALA A 99 -11.64 7.50 -15.32
C ALA A 99 -10.48 6.49 -15.41
N PRO A 100 -10.08 6.03 -16.61
CA PRO A 100 -8.96 5.06 -16.67
C PRO A 100 -7.66 5.65 -16.21
N VAL A 101 -7.40 6.90 -16.58
CA VAL A 101 -6.19 7.59 -16.16
C VAL A 101 -6.18 7.71 -14.66
N PHE A 102 -7.33 7.95 -14.11
CA PHE A 102 -7.45 8.14 -12.70
C PHE A 102 -7.13 6.89 -11.89
N ASN A 103 -7.57 5.74 -12.35
CA ASN A 103 -7.23 4.50 -11.69
C ASN A 103 -5.72 4.32 -11.61
N HIS A 104 -5.04 4.66 -12.66
CA HIS A 104 -3.58 4.59 -12.68
C HIS A 104 -2.98 5.59 -11.68
N ILE A 105 -3.48 6.80 -11.68
CA ILE A 105 -3.00 7.82 -10.75
C ILE A 105 -3.21 7.40 -9.31
N LEU A 106 -4.33 6.80 -9.02
CA LEU A 106 -4.59 6.33 -7.67
C LEU A 106 -3.64 5.25 -7.24
N GLN A 107 -3.23 4.42 -8.15
CA GLN A 107 -2.21 3.44 -7.86
C GLN A 107 -0.89 4.09 -7.54
N GLU A 108 -0.65 5.25 -8.10
CA GLU A 108 0.55 6.03 -7.80
C GLU A 108 0.47 6.73 -6.45
N PHE A 109 -0.70 7.14 -6.07
CA PHE A 109 -0.90 7.82 -4.80
C PHE A 109 -0.62 6.94 -3.60
N LYS A 110 -0.51 5.70 -3.81
CA LYS A 110 -0.31 4.74 -2.73
C LYS A 110 1.09 4.69 -2.19
#